data_3a0b43ffb1453e7d93343560849099fd
#
_entry.id   3a0b43ffb1453e7d93343560849099fd
#
_cell.length_a   1.000
_cell.length_b   1.000
_cell.length_c   1.000
_cell.angle_alpha   90.00
_cell.angle_beta   90.00
_cell.angle_gamma   90.00
#
_symmetry.space_group_name_H-M   'P 1'
#
loop_
_entity.id
_entity.type
_entity.pdbx_description
1 polymer ?
#
loop_
_entity_poly.entity_id
_entity_poly.type
_entity_poly.pdbx_seq_one_letter_code
_entity_poly.pdbx_strand_id
1 'polypeptide(L)'
;MVLLRLSFSAVVLLAITRPRLRGRSRRDLLAVAGFGLVLASMNWSFYEALKLLPLGAAVTIEFIGPLTIAILGSRKLLDLVWALLAAAGVALLAFNGSSHALNPRGLLLALLAGGFWGGYILLSQRVGSTFDGLQGLAIALSIGAIELLPAGLIEGGNALLRPQVLAGGLAVALLSSLIPYSLELTALRRIRAATFGLLMSLEPAFAALAGVIVLGERLGLRTSIAVLLVILASIGTTVQKTASPTPLG
;
A
#
# COMPACT_ATOMS: atom_id res chain seq x y z
N MET A 1 12.45 -11.05 -3.07
CA MET A 1 12.01 -10.04 -4.06
C MET A 1 11.86 -8.64 -3.46
N VAL A 2 11.16 -8.45 -2.32
CA VAL A 2 10.93 -7.11 -1.74
C VAL A 2 12.24 -6.35 -1.46
N LEU A 3 13.26 -7.01 -0.90
CA LEU A 3 14.57 -6.41 -0.66
C LEU A 3 15.18 -5.78 -1.92
N LEU A 4 15.28 -6.53 -3.03
CA LEU A 4 15.87 -6.02 -4.29
C LEU A 4 15.07 -4.84 -4.83
N ARG A 5 13.75 -4.90 -4.74
CA ARG A 5 12.84 -3.86 -5.18
C ARG A 5 13.07 -2.54 -4.45
N LEU A 6 13.14 -2.57 -3.11
CA LEU A 6 13.40 -1.38 -2.31
C LEU A 6 14.85 -0.90 -2.47
N SER A 7 15.82 -1.81 -2.51
CA SER A 7 17.24 -1.46 -2.65
C SER A 7 17.54 -0.76 -3.98
N PHE A 8 17.10 -1.32 -5.11
CA PHE A 8 17.30 -0.68 -6.42
C PHE A 8 16.58 0.65 -6.51
N SER A 9 15.33 0.74 -6.02
CA SER A 9 14.60 2.01 -6.00
C SER A 9 15.29 3.05 -5.13
N ALA A 10 15.82 2.66 -3.96
CA ALA A 10 16.58 3.53 -3.09
C ALA A 10 17.85 4.05 -3.77
N VAL A 11 18.64 3.16 -4.38
CA VAL A 11 19.90 3.53 -5.07
C VAL A 11 19.61 4.53 -6.19
N VAL A 12 18.62 4.26 -7.03
CA VAL A 12 18.25 5.15 -8.14
C VAL A 12 17.80 6.51 -7.62
N LEU A 13 16.89 6.53 -6.62
CA LEU A 13 16.42 7.80 -6.08
C LEU A 13 17.48 8.57 -5.30
N LEU A 14 18.37 7.90 -4.56
CA LEU A 14 19.50 8.56 -3.90
C LEU A 14 20.44 9.22 -4.93
N ALA A 15 20.74 8.55 -6.03
CA ALA A 15 21.57 9.08 -7.09
C ALA A 15 20.96 10.33 -7.76
N ILE A 16 19.63 10.30 -8.00
CA ILE A 16 18.91 11.41 -8.64
C ILE A 16 18.69 12.58 -7.69
N THR A 17 18.22 12.29 -6.45
CA THR A 17 17.74 13.34 -5.54
C THR A 17 18.80 13.89 -4.61
N ARG A 18 19.85 13.13 -4.33
CA ARG A 18 20.97 13.49 -3.43
C ARG A 18 20.48 14.15 -2.14
N PRO A 19 19.68 13.45 -1.32
CA PRO A 19 18.97 14.05 -0.20
C PRO A 19 19.92 14.64 0.83
N ARG A 20 19.58 15.84 1.34
CA ARG A 20 20.32 16.53 2.38
C ARG A 20 19.64 16.30 3.73
N LEU A 21 20.34 15.63 4.66
CA LEU A 21 19.85 15.41 6.02
C LEU A 21 20.28 16.52 6.99
N ARG A 22 21.35 17.24 6.64
CA ARG A 22 21.93 18.30 7.49
C ARG A 22 20.94 19.46 7.60
N GLY A 23 20.68 19.89 8.83
CA GLY A 23 19.75 21.00 9.12
C GLY A 23 18.28 20.58 9.26
N ARG A 24 17.96 19.29 9.17
CA ARG A 24 16.59 18.78 9.42
C ARG A 24 16.32 18.63 10.91
N SER A 25 15.08 18.88 11.33
CA SER A 25 14.68 18.70 12.71
C SER A 25 14.63 17.21 13.09
N ARG A 26 14.82 16.90 14.39
CA ARG A 26 14.68 15.52 14.89
C ARG A 26 13.29 14.93 14.56
N ARG A 27 12.25 15.77 14.57
CA ARG A 27 10.88 15.34 14.24
C ARG A 27 10.74 14.92 12.77
N ASP A 28 11.41 15.62 11.85
CA ASP A 28 11.37 15.30 10.43
C ASP A 28 12.18 14.03 10.13
N LEU A 29 13.31 13.85 10.81
CA LEU A 29 14.10 12.62 10.70
C LEU A 29 13.36 11.40 11.24
N LEU A 30 12.64 11.54 12.37
CA LEU A 30 11.80 10.47 12.90
C LEU A 30 10.60 10.17 11.96
N ALA A 31 10.01 11.19 11.35
CA ALA A 31 8.91 11.00 10.41
C ALA A 31 9.37 10.23 9.16
N VAL A 32 10.52 10.59 8.57
CA VAL A 32 11.03 9.87 7.40
C VAL A 32 11.53 8.47 7.74
N ALA A 33 12.07 8.26 8.94
CA ALA A 33 12.44 6.93 9.43
C ALA A 33 11.21 6.05 9.61
N GLY A 34 10.17 6.55 10.29
CA GLY A 34 8.90 5.86 10.43
C GLY A 34 8.24 5.56 9.07
N PHE A 35 8.35 6.49 8.11
CA PHE A 35 7.87 6.29 6.76
C PHE A 35 8.56 5.11 6.06
N GLY A 36 9.89 5.00 6.18
CA GLY A 36 10.65 3.88 5.62
C GLY A 36 10.28 2.54 6.25
N LEU A 37 10.20 2.49 7.59
CA LEU A 37 9.81 1.28 8.33
C LEU A 37 8.39 0.82 7.94
N VAL A 38 7.43 1.73 7.94
CA VAL A 38 6.05 1.43 7.57
C VAL A 38 5.94 0.94 6.12
N LEU A 39 6.67 1.58 5.20
CA LEU A 39 6.68 1.19 3.79
C LEU A 39 7.26 -0.22 3.58
N ALA A 40 8.35 -0.55 4.28
CA ALA A 40 8.95 -1.87 4.20
C ALA A 40 8.08 -2.95 4.83
N SER A 41 7.55 -2.70 6.03
CA SER A 41 6.66 -3.60 6.74
C SER A 41 5.35 -3.85 5.96
N MET A 42 4.78 -2.81 5.33
CA MET A 42 3.63 -2.91 4.42
C MET A 42 3.94 -3.88 3.28
N ASN A 43 5.01 -3.62 2.55
CA ASN A 43 5.38 -4.46 1.42
C ASN A 43 5.67 -5.91 1.84
N TRP A 44 6.42 -6.10 2.92
CA TRP A 44 6.73 -7.44 3.43
C TRP A 44 5.46 -8.20 3.80
N SER A 45 4.58 -7.59 4.60
CA SER A 45 3.32 -8.22 5.03
C SER A 45 2.43 -8.57 3.83
N PHE A 46 2.34 -7.68 2.84
CA PHE A 46 1.57 -7.90 1.63
C PHE A 46 2.11 -9.08 0.80
N TYR A 47 3.42 -9.13 0.56
CA TYR A 47 4.01 -10.23 -0.20
C TYR A 47 3.93 -11.58 0.53
N GLU A 48 4.00 -11.58 1.86
CA GLU A 48 3.73 -12.79 2.65
C GLU A 48 2.25 -13.20 2.57
N ALA A 49 1.32 -12.24 2.54
CA ALA A 49 -0.09 -12.51 2.32
C ALA A 49 -0.35 -13.13 0.94
N LEU A 50 0.32 -12.65 -0.11
CA LEU A 50 0.19 -13.17 -1.48
C LEU A 50 0.66 -14.63 -1.64
N LYS A 51 1.50 -15.13 -0.75
CA LYS A 51 1.85 -16.56 -0.73
C LYS A 51 0.70 -17.46 -0.27
N LEU A 52 -0.32 -16.86 0.37
CA LEU A 52 -1.40 -17.56 1.07
C LEU A 52 -2.80 -17.19 0.54
N LEU A 53 -2.92 -16.09 -0.18
CA LEU A 53 -4.18 -15.54 -0.68
C LEU A 53 -4.09 -15.22 -2.17
N PRO A 54 -5.21 -15.33 -2.91
CA PRO A 54 -5.34 -14.79 -4.26
C PRO A 54 -5.11 -13.26 -4.26
N LEU A 55 -4.55 -12.75 -5.36
CA LEU A 55 -4.19 -11.33 -5.49
C LEU A 55 -5.38 -10.40 -5.22
N GLY A 56 -6.52 -10.65 -5.85
CA GLY A 56 -7.72 -9.83 -5.68
C GLY A 56 -8.23 -9.81 -4.24
N ALA A 57 -8.15 -10.94 -3.51
CA ALA A 57 -8.54 -11.02 -2.10
C ALA A 57 -7.54 -10.25 -1.21
N ALA A 58 -6.24 -10.44 -1.41
CA ALA A 58 -5.20 -9.78 -0.62
C ALA A 58 -5.31 -8.25 -0.74
N VAL A 59 -5.42 -7.71 -1.95
CA VAL A 59 -5.57 -6.26 -2.20
C VAL A 59 -6.88 -5.72 -1.62
N THR A 60 -7.99 -6.48 -1.75
CA THR A 60 -9.28 -6.05 -1.18
C THR A 60 -9.21 -5.92 0.34
N ILE A 61 -8.54 -6.86 1.02
CA ILE A 61 -8.37 -6.83 2.48
C ILE A 61 -7.42 -5.69 2.90
N GLU A 62 -6.30 -5.55 2.21
CA GLU A 62 -5.33 -4.48 2.46
C GLU A 62 -5.96 -3.09 2.33
N PHE A 63 -6.88 -2.92 1.38
CA PHE A 63 -7.56 -1.65 1.10
C PHE A 63 -8.39 -1.13 2.28
N ILE A 64 -8.70 -1.94 3.28
CA ILE A 64 -9.33 -1.49 4.54
C ILE A 64 -8.49 -0.42 5.24
N GLY A 65 -7.17 -0.46 5.14
CA GLY A 65 -6.30 0.54 5.75
C GLY A 65 -6.57 1.96 5.25
N PRO A 66 -6.42 2.26 3.95
CA PRO A 66 -6.80 3.54 3.36
C PRO A 66 -8.25 3.94 3.65
N LEU A 67 -9.18 2.99 3.59
CA LEU A 67 -10.58 3.23 3.91
C LEU A 67 -10.78 3.65 5.37
N THR A 68 -10.08 3.00 6.32
CA THR A 68 -10.11 3.37 7.74
C THR A 68 -9.63 4.80 7.94
N ILE A 69 -8.51 5.20 7.31
CA ILE A 69 -8.01 6.58 7.36
C ILE A 69 -9.05 7.55 6.78
N ALA A 70 -9.71 7.14 5.70
CA ALA A 70 -10.78 7.95 5.10
C ALA A 70 -11.95 8.15 6.08
N ILE A 71 -12.35 7.13 6.83
CA ILE A 71 -13.49 7.16 7.77
C ILE A 71 -13.14 7.92 9.06
N LEU A 72 -11.96 7.67 9.66
CA LEU A 72 -11.55 8.30 10.93
C LEU A 72 -11.53 9.84 10.89
N GLY A 73 -11.37 10.42 9.72
CA GLY A 73 -11.44 11.87 9.52
C GLY A 73 -12.88 12.42 9.41
N SER A 74 -13.92 11.60 9.52
CA SER A 74 -15.31 12.01 9.38
C SER A 74 -16.14 11.64 10.62
N ARG A 75 -17.18 12.44 10.88
CA ARG A 75 -18.11 12.24 12.02
C ARG A 75 -19.56 11.99 11.57
N LYS A 76 -19.76 11.59 10.32
CA LYS A 76 -21.10 11.40 9.75
C LYS A 76 -21.56 9.97 9.92
N LEU A 77 -22.85 9.78 10.24
CA LEU A 77 -23.45 8.45 10.37
C LEU A 77 -23.31 7.61 9.08
N LEU A 78 -23.28 8.28 7.93
CA LEU A 78 -23.08 7.64 6.63
C LEU A 78 -21.71 6.97 6.50
N ASP A 79 -20.68 7.47 7.19
CA ASP A 79 -19.35 6.83 7.19
C ASP A 79 -19.36 5.48 7.89
N LEU A 80 -20.23 5.31 8.90
CA LEU A 80 -20.44 4.02 9.54
C LEU A 80 -21.05 3.01 8.53
N VAL A 81 -21.95 3.46 7.67
CA VAL A 81 -22.53 2.60 6.62
C VAL A 81 -21.43 2.11 5.68
N TRP A 82 -20.55 2.99 5.25
CA TRP A 82 -19.42 2.63 4.39
C TRP A 82 -18.43 1.69 5.09
N ALA A 83 -18.15 1.95 6.37
CA ALA A 83 -17.31 1.06 7.18
C ALA A 83 -17.91 -0.36 7.29
N LEU A 84 -19.21 -0.45 7.57
CA LEU A 84 -19.93 -1.73 7.67
C LEU A 84 -19.95 -2.46 6.31
N LEU A 85 -20.11 -1.72 5.21
CA LEU A 85 -20.11 -2.30 3.87
C LEU A 85 -18.73 -2.90 3.53
N ALA A 86 -17.64 -2.20 3.86
CA ALA A 86 -16.28 -2.71 3.70
C ALA A 86 -16.01 -3.91 4.61
N ALA A 87 -16.41 -3.83 5.88
CA ALA A 87 -16.28 -4.94 6.83
C ALA A 87 -17.06 -6.18 6.36
N ALA A 88 -18.27 -6.01 5.81
CA ALA A 88 -19.05 -7.08 5.22
C ALA A 88 -18.33 -7.72 4.00
N GLY A 89 -17.73 -6.91 3.14
CA GLY A 89 -16.91 -7.39 2.02
C GLY A 89 -15.75 -8.26 2.49
N VAL A 90 -14.99 -7.79 3.48
CA VAL A 90 -13.88 -8.58 4.04
C VAL A 90 -14.36 -9.82 4.79
N ALA A 91 -15.43 -9.71 5.57
CA ALA A 91 -16.02 -10.87 6.23
C ALA A 91 -16.48 -11.92 5.20
N LEU A 92 -17.05 -11.49 4.09
CA LEU A 92 -17.45 -12.37 2.99
C LEU A 92 -16.26 -13.12 2.37
N LEU A 93 -15.08 -12.52 2.33
CA LEU A 93 -13.84 -13.17 1.90
C LEU A 93 -13.31 -14.13 2.98
N ALA A 94 -13.28 -13.68 4.24
CA ALA A 94 -12.69 -14.42 5.35
C ALA A 94 -13.50 -15.68 5.73
N PHE A 95 -14.83 -15.58 5.76
CA PHE A 95 -15.72 -16.65 6.22
C PHE A 95 -16.31 -17.44 5.05
N ASN A 96 -15.48 -18.09 4.28
CA ASN A 96 -15.94 -18.95 3.21
C ASN A 96 -16.28 -20.35 3.77
N GLY A 97 -17.52 -20.61 4.11
CA GLY A 97 -18.01 -21.86 4.74
C GLY A 97 -17.79 -23.15 3.95
N SER A 98 -16.88 -23.20 3.01
CA SER A 98 -16.45 -24.33 2.22
C SER A 98 -14.95 -24.63 2.45
N SER A 99 -14.47 -25.77 1.96
CA SER A 99 -13.06 -26.19 1.95
C SER A 99 -12.03 -25.21 1.33
N HIS A 100 -12.47 -24.04 0.90
CA HIS A 100 -11.69 -22.96 0.31
C HIS A 100 -11.73 -21.67 1.16
N ALA A 101 -11.89 -21.79 2.49
CA ALA A 101 -11.75 -20.63 3.39
C ALA A 101 -10.36 -20.01 3.22
N LEU A 102 -10.30 -18.69 3.24
CA LEU A 102 -9.02 -17.98 3.16
C LEU A 102 -8.13 -18.40 4.34
N ASN A 103 -6.83 -18.54 4.06
CA ASN A 103 -5.86 -18.86 5.10
C ASN A 103 -5.86 -17.76 6.18
N PRO A 104 -6.11 -18.07 7.48
CA PRO A 104 -6.20 -17.06 8.54
C PRO A 104 -4.91 -16.25 8.71
N ARG A 105 -3.74 -16.88 8.48
CA ARG A 105 -2.45 -16.19 8.52
C ARG A 105 -2.32 -15.20 7.36
N GLY A 106 -2.77 -15.59 6.18
CA GLY A 106 -2.81 -14.69 5.01
C GLY A 106 -3.74 -13.51 5.24
N LEU A 107 -4.92 -13.74 5.82
CA LEU A 107 -5.86 -12.69 6.21
C LEU A 107 -5.23 -11.69 7.19
N LEU A 108 -4.58 -12.19 8.25
CA LEU A 108 -3.90 -11.34 9.23
C LEU A 108 -2.79 -10.51 8.59
N LEU A 109 -1.98 -11.11 7.72
CA LEU A 109 -0.89 -10.43 7.02
C LEU A 109 -1.43 -9.33 6.09
N ALA A 110 -2.53 -9.58 5.36
CA ALA A 110 -3.17 -8.58 4.51
C ALA A 110 -3.77 -7.42 5.33
N LEU A 111 -4.37 -7.71 6.49
CA LEU A 111 -4.86 -6.67 7.41
C LEU A 111 -3.72 -5.85 8.00
N LEU A 112 -2.59 -6.46 8.36
CA LEU A 112 -1.39 -5.76 8.81
C LEU A 112 -0.83 -4.86 7.71
N ALA A 113 -0.75 -5.37 6.47
CA ALA A 113 -0.35 -4.57 5.32
C ALA A 113 -1.26 -3.35 5.14
N GLY A 114 -2.58 -3.52 5.26
CA GLY A 114 -3.54 -2.43 5.26
C GLY A 114 -3.31 -1.40 6.37
N GLY A 115 -3.06 -1.84 7.59
CA GLY A 115 -2.71 -0.96 8.71
C GLY A 115 -1.45 -0.14 8.43
N PHE A 116 -0.41 -0.78 7.90
CA PHE A 116 0.81 -0.09 7.46
C PHE A 116 0.54 0.85 6.28
N TRP A 117 -0.35 0.50 5.33
CA TRP A 117 -0.71 1.41 4.25
C TRP A 117 -1.41 2.68 4.76
N GLY A 118 -2.31 2.55 5.74
CA GLY A 118 -2.85 3.71 6.44
C GLY A 118 -1.76 4.60 7.04
N GLY A 119 -0.79 4.00 7.74
CA GLY A 119 0.38 4.69 8.28
C GLY A 119 1.25 5.35 7.18
N TYR A 120 1.45 4.66 6.05
CA TYR A 120 2.12 5.18 4.86
C TYR A 120 1.46 6.47 4.35
N ILE A 121 0.13 6.49 4.23
CA ILE A 121 -0.61 7.67 3.77
C ILE A 121 -0.36 8.87 4.68
N LEU A 122 -0.44 8.69 5.99
CA LEU A 122 -0.24 9.75 6.97
C LEU A 122 1.21 10.27 6.98
N LEU A 123 2.18 9.35 6.97
CA LEU A 123 3.59 9.70 6.98
C LEU A 123 4.07 10.29 5.65
N SER A 124 3.53 9.82 4.52
CA SER A 124 3.85 10.38 3.20
C SER A 124 3.42 11.84 3.08
N GLN A 125 2.27 12.22 3.63
CA GLN A 125 1.84 13.61 3.69
C GLN A 125 2.80 14.46 4.54
N ARG A 126 3.20 13.97 5.71
CA ARG A 126 4.15 14.66 6.60
C ARG A 126 5.52 14.80 5.93
N VAL A 127 6.06 13.73 5.38
CA VAL A 127 7.36 13.73 4.70
C VAL A 127 7.30 14.57 3.43
N GLY A 128 6.20 14.50 2.67
CA GLY A 128 5.98 15.31 1.49
C GLY A 128 5.94 16.81 1.74
N SER A 129 5.52 17.26 2.93
CA SER A 129 5.53 18.68 3.33
C SER A 129 6.87 19.17 3.86
N THR A 130 7.76 18.27 4.28
CA THR A 130 9.03 18.62 4.93
C THR A 130 10.26 18.38 4.05
N PHE A 131 10.19 17.46 3.10
CA PHE A 131 11.29 17.13 2.18
C PHE A 131 10.96 17.56 0.76
N ASP A 132 11.95 18.13 0.05
CA ASP A 132 11.78 18.58 -1.33
C ASP A 132 11.73 17.40 -2.32
N GLY A 133 10.88 17.51 -3.33
CA GLY A 133 10.79 16.52 -4.40
C GLY A 133 10.64 15.09 -3.86
N LEU A 134 11.47 14.17 -4.30
CA LEU A 134 11.46 12.76 -3.90
C LEU A 134 12.51 12.42 -2.83
N GLN A 135 13.16 13.43 -2.22
CA GLN A 135 14.22 13.19 -1.22
C GLN A 135 13.74 12.35 -0.04
N GLY A 136 12.54 12.66 0.49
CA GLY A 136 11.95 11.90 1.59
C GLY A 136 11.68 10.43 1.21
N LEU A 137 11.21 10.19 -0.01
CA LEU A 137 11.00 8.83 -0.52
C LEU A 137 12.33 8.07 -0.68
N ALA A 138 13.37 8.73 -1.19
CA ALA A 138 14.70 8.12 -1.33
C ALA A 138 15.24 7.64 0.04
N ILE A 139 15.11 8.46 1.07
CA ILE A 139 15.53 8.11 2.44
C ILE A 139 14.66 6.96 2.99
N ALA A 140 13.34 7.05 2.81
CA ALA A 140 12.41 6.04 3.29
C ALA A 140 12.68 4.66 2.67
N LEU A 141 12.88 4.61 1.33
CA LEU A 141 13.23 3.36 0.64
C LEU A 141 14.57 2.80 1.11
N SER A 142 15.55 3.66 1.43
CA SER A 142 16.84 3.22 1.96
C SER A 142 16.68 2.59 3.33
N ILE A 143 15.90 3.19 4.22
CA ILE A 143 15.61 2.66 5.55
C ILE A 143 14.86 1.33 5.44
N GLY A 144 13.85 1.27 4.58
CA GLY A 144 13.11 0.04 4.34
C GLY A 144 13.96 -1.08 3.73
N ALA A 145 14.91 -0.75 2.85
CA ALA A 145 15.87 -1.72 2.32
C ALA A 145 16.78 -2.28 3.44
N ILE A 146 17.23 -1.42 4.37
CA ILE A 146 18.04 -1.82 5.54
C ILE A 146 17.22 -2.71 6.48
N GLU A 147 15.95 -2.36 6.75
CA GLU A 147 15.04 -3.16 7.58
C GLU A 147 14.88 -4.58 7.04
N LEU A 148 14.68 -4.71 5.73
CA LEU A 148 14.45 -6.01 5.09
C LEU A 148 15.74 -6.76 4.73
N LEU A 149 16.91 -6.16 4.95
CA LEU A 149 18.19 -6.76 4.59
C LEU A 149 18.39 -8.15 5.25
N PRO A 150 18.17 -8.34 6.58
CA PRO A 150 18.38 -9.65 7.21
C PRO A 150 17.45 -10.72 6.62
N ALA A 151 16.14 -10.42 6.53
CA ALA A 151 15.16 -11.37 5.99
C ALA A 151 15.44 -11.70 4.52
N GLY A 152 15.74 -10.69 3.71
CA GLY A 152 16.01 -10.87 2.29
C GLY A 152 17.30 -11.66 2.01
N LEU A 153 18.34 -11.49 2.84
CA LEU A 153 19.57 -12.28 2.73
C LEU A 153 19.36 -13.74 3.15
N ILE A 154 18.60 -13.99 4.21
CA ILE A 154 18.27 -15.34 4.69
C ILE A 154 17.45 -16.10 3.63
N GLU A 155 16.40 -15.47 3.10
CA GLU A 155 15.51 -16.10 2.12
C GLU A 155 16.15 -16.24 0.73
N GLY A 156 16.90 -15.24 0.29
CA GLY A 156 17.44 -15.18 -1.06
C GLY A 156 18.79 -15.85 -1.24
N GLY A 157 19.62 -15.85 -0.20
CA GLY A 157 20.96 -16.47 -0.22
C GLY A 157 21.76 -16.07 -1.48
N ASN A 158 22.51 -17.04 -2.01
CA ASN A 158 23.31 -16.84 -3.22
C ASN A 158 22.48 -16.58 -4.50
N ALA A 159 21.18 -16.88 -4.48
CA ALA A 159 20.30 -16.61 -5.63
C ALA A 159 20.17 -15.12 -5.92
N LEU A 160 20.32 -14.25 -4.90
CA LEU A 160 20.28 -12.79 -5.07
C LEU A 160 21.36 -12.25 -5.99
N LEU A 161 22.50 -12.96 -6.13
CA LEU A 161 23.64 -12.54 -6.94
C LEU A 161 23.53 -13.01 -8.40
N ARG A 162 22.53 -13.79 -8.75
CA ARG A 162 22.33 -14.26 -10.13
C ARG A 162 21.95 -13.09 -11.05
N PRO A 163 22.58 -12.93 -12.23
CA PRO A 163 22.29 -11.81 -13.12
C PRO A 163 20.81 -11.68 -13.51
N GLN A 164 20.14 -12.81 -13.74
CA GLN A 164 18.70 -12.81 -14.07
C GLN A 164 17.83 -12.31 -12.91
N VAL A 165 18.18 -12.66 -11.65
CA VAL A 165 17.48 -12.20 -10.45
C VAL A 165 17.71 -10.70 -10.24
N LEU A 166 18.92 -10.23 -10.47
CA LEU A 166 19.25 -8.79 -10.39
C LEU A 166 18.52 -7.99 -11.48
N ALA A 167 18.55 -8.46 -12.74
CA ALA A 167 17.86 -7.81 -13.84
C ALA A 167 16.33 -7.78 -13.61
N GLY A 168 15.74 -8.92 -13.23
CA GLY A 168 14.33 -8.99 -12.87
C GLY A 168 13.98 -8.12 -11.66
N GLY A 169 14.83 -8.12 -10.62
CA GLY A 169 14.70 -7.28 -9.44
C GLY A 169 14.74 -5.79 -9.78
N LEU A 170 15.61 -5.37 -10.70
CA LEU A 170 15.67 -3.98 -11.19
C LEU A 170 14.40 -3.61 -11.96
N ALA A 171 13.93 -4.45 -12.88
CA ALA A 171 12.71 -4.20 -13.64
C ALA A 171 11.50 -4.05 -12.71
N VAL A 172 11.34 -4.96 -11.73
CA VAL A 172 10.28 -4.89 -10.73
C VAL A 172 10.43 -3.65 -9.85
N ALA A 173 11.66 -3.28 -9.45
CA ALA A 173 11.92 -2.06 -8.67
C ALA A 173 11.45 -0.81 -9.41
N LEU A 174 11.75 -0.70 -10.68
CA LEU A 174 11.34 0.45 -11.51
C LEU A 174 9.83 0.51 -11.66
N LEU A 175 9.20 -0.60 -12.07
CA LEU A 175 7.79 -0.64 -12.44
C LEU A 175 6.83 -0.70 -11.25
N SER A 176 7.23 -1.32 -10.13
CA SER A 176 6.32 -1.53 -8.99
C SER A 176 6.71 -0.78 -7.71
N SER A 177 7.80 -0.03 -7.71
CA SER A 177 8.16 0.81 -6.56
C SER A 177 8.55 2.22 -6.97
N LEU A 178 9.60 2.37 -7.75
CA LEU A 178 10.16 3.69 -8.05
C LEU A 178 9.13 4.56 -8.77
N ILE A 179 8.56 4.09 -9.86
CA ILE A 179 7.57 4.85 -10.63
C ILE A 179 6.28 5.05 -9.82
N PRO A 180 5.61 4.00 -9.30
CA PRO A 180 4.36 4.19 -8.56
C PRO A 180 4.50 5.10 -7.35
N TYR A 181 5.42 4.84 -6.44
CA TYR A 181 5.58 5.67 -5.24
C TYR A 181 6.00 7.12 -5.54
N SER A 182 6.76 7.34 -6.63
CA SER A 182 7.09 8.69 -7.07
C SER A 182 5.87 9.42 -7.61
N LEU A 183 5.01 8.74 -8.36
CA LEU A 183 3.75 9.28 -8.87
C LEU A 183 2.76 9.53 -7.75
N GLU A 184 2.60 8.58 -6.81
CA GLU A 184 1.73 8.73 -5.65
C GLU A 184 2.14 9.92 -4.77
N LEU A 185 3.41 10.02 -4.40
CA LEU A 185 3.92 11.14 -3.62
C LEU A 185 3.71 12.48 -4.35
N THR A 186 3.92 12.50 -5.67
CA THR A 186 3.71 13.70 -6.49
C THR A 186 2.23 14.04 -6.61
N ALA A 187 1.36 13.05 -6.77
CA ALA A 187 -0.08 13.22 -6.80
C ALA A 187 -0.62 13.75 -5.47
N LEU A 188 -0.22 13.15 -4.34
CA LEU A 188 -0.63 13.56 -2.99
C LEU A 188 -0.22 15.00 -2.62
N ARG A 189 0.75 15.57 -3.34
CA ARG A 189 1.12 16.99 -3.21
C ARG A 189 0.21 17.92 -4.04
N ARG A 190 -0.41 17.41 -5.10
CA ARG A 190 -1.15 18.21 -6.10
C ARG A 190 -2.65 18.05 -6.02
N ILE A 191 -3.12 16.88 -5.62
CA ILE A 191 -4.54 16.56 -5.52
C ILE A 191 -4.96 16.36 -4.07
N ARG A 192 -6.25 16.62 -3.81
CA ARG A 192 -6.81 16.39 -2.46
C ARG A 192 -6.78 14.91 -2.13
N ALA A 193 -6.51 14.57 -0.87
CA ALA A 193 -6.50 13.17 -0.40
C ALA A 193 -7.80 12.42 -0.72
N ALA A 194 -8.95 13.12 -0.72
CA ALA A 194 -10.23 12.55 -1.12
C ALA A 194 -10.24 12.11 -2.60
N THR A 195 -9.73 12.95 -3.51
CA THR A 195 -9.63 12.60 -4.94
C THR A 195 -8.64 11.45 -5.16
N PHE A 196 -7.51 11.46 -4.44
CA PHE A 196 -6.56 10.36 -4.46
C PHE A 196 -7.21 9.04 -3.99
N GLY A 197 -7.93 9.07 -2.85
CA GLY A 197 -8.66 7.91 -2.34
C GLY A 197 -9.71 7.37 -3.32
N LEU A 198 -10.39 8.25 -4.08
CA LEU A 198 -11.33 7.81 -5.14
C LEU A 198 -10.61 7.05 -6.25
N LEU A 199 -9.46 7.55 -6.70
CA LEU A 199 -8.68 6.87 -7.73
C LEU A 199 -8.16 5.51 -7.23
N MET A 200 -7.64 5.49 -5.99
CA MET A 200 -7.15 4.25 -5.37
C MET A 200 -8.27 3.22 -5.11
N SER A 201 -9.54 3.63 -5.01
CA SER A 201 -10.65 2.68 -4.82
C SER A 201 -10.88 1.71 -5.99
N LEU A 202 -10.28 2.00 -7.14
CA LEU A 202 -10.29 1.10 -8.29
C LEU A 202 -9.20 0.01 -8.20
N GLU A 203 -8.23 0.14 -7.30
CA GLU A 203 -7.11 -0.80 -7.16
C GLU A 203 -7.55 -2.25 -6.89
N PRO A 204 -8.50 -2.54 -5.97
CA PRO A 204 -9.01 -3.89 -5.78
C PRO A 204 -9.64 -4.49 -7.05
N ALA A 205 -10.30 -3.65 -7.88
CA ALA A 205 -10.89 -4.12 -9.14
C ALA A 205 -9.81 -4.48 -10.16
N PHE A 206 -8.79 -3.62 -10.32
CA PHE A 206 -7.66 -3.91 -11.20
C PHE A 206 -6.83 -5.10 -10.71
N ALA A 207 -6.64 -5.26 -9.40
CA ALA A 207 -5.96 -6.41 -8.84
C ALA A 207 -6.72 -7.71 -9.08
N ALA A 208 -8.04 -7.71 -8.88
CA ALA A 208 -8.88 -8.86 -9.18
C ALA A 208 -8.83 -9.23 -10.68
N LEU A 209 -8.91 -8.23 -11.56
CA LEU A 209 -8.82 -8.42 -13.01
C LEU A 209 -7.45 -8.97 -13.42
N ALA A 210 -6.37 -8.43 -12.87
CA ALA A 210 -5.01 -8.91 -13.11
C ALA A 210 -4.83 -10.35 -12.60
N GLY A 211 -5.39 -10.70 -11.44
CA GLY A 211 -5.41 -12.05 -10.90
C GLY A 211 -6.03 -13.05 -11.90
N VAL A 212 -7.17 -12.69 -12.49
CA VAL A 212 -7.83 -13.53 -13.49
C VAL A 212 -7.02 -13.63 -14.79
N ILE A 213 -6.61 -12.50 -15.35
CA ILE A 213 -6.01 -12.46 -16.71
C ILE A 213 -4.57 -12.97 -16.70
N VAL A 214 -3.78 -12.58 -15.70
CA VAL A 214 -2.33 -12.83 -15.67
C VAL A 214 -2.00 -14.10 -14.89
N LEU A 215 -2.68 -14.32 -13.75
CA LEU A 215 -2.40 -15.44 -12.84
C LEU A 215 -3.34 -16.63 -13.06
N GLY A 216 -4.37 -16.49 -13.89
CA GLY A 216 -5.36 -17.55 -14.12
C GLY A 216 -6.27 -17.82 -12.91
N GLU A 217 -6.37 -16.88 -11.96
CA GLU A 217 -7.23 -17.01 -10.78
C GLU A 217 -8.71 -17.10 -11.19
N ARG A 218 -9.47 -17.93 -10.51
CA ARG A 218 -10.93 -18.01 -10.71
C ARG A 218 -11.63 -17.17 -9.66
N LEU A 219 -12.23 -16.07 -10.09
CA LEU A 219 -13.10 -15.28 -9.23
C LEU A 219 -14.45 -15.96 -9.09
N GLY A 220 -14.71 -16.55 -7.92
CA GLY A 220 -16.06 -16.99 -7.57
C GLY A 220 -16.99 -15.78 -7.36
N LEU A 221 -18.29 -15.99 -7.52
CA LEU A 221 -19.32 -14.96 -7.31
C LEU A 221 -19.14 -14.22 -5.97
N ARG A 222 -18.78 -14.94 -4.93
CA ARG A 222 -18.57 -14.42 -3.59
C ARG A 222 -17.41 -13.43 -3.52
N THR A 223 -16.28 -13.77 -4.12
CA THR A 223 -15.10 -12.87 -4.21
C THR A 223 -15.44 -11.62 -5.00
N SER A 224 -16.18 -11.77 -6.11
CA SER A 224 -16.63 -10.64 -6.91
C SER A 224 -17.55 -9.70 -6.14
N ILE A 225 -18.50 -10.24 -5.37
CA ILE A 225 -19.37 -9.45 -4.48
C ILE A 225 -18.55 -8.73 -3.41
N ALA A 226 -17.60 -9.43 -2.77
CA ALA A 226 -16.77 -8.84 -1.72
C ALA A 226 -15.92 -7.67 -2.25
N VAL A 227 -15.27 -7.83 -3.39
CA VAL A 227 -14.51 -6.77 -4.08
C VAL A 227 -15.42 -5.57 -4.37
N LEU A 228 -16.63 -5.83 -4.93
CA LEU A 228 -17.59 -4.78 -5.22
C LEU A 228 -18.03 -4.01 -3.97
N LEU A 229 -18.30 -4.70 -2.86
CA LEU A 229 -18.68 -4.06 -1.60
C LEU A 229 -17.58 -3.10 -1.09
N VAL A 230 -16.31 -3.51 -1.14
CA VAL A 230 -15.17 -2.67 -0.71
C VAL A 230 -15.00 -1.46 -1.64
N ILE A 231 -15.13 -1.65 -2.96
CA ILE A 231 -15.08 -0.56 -3.95
C ILE A 231 -16.20 0.45 -3.69
N LEU A 232 -17.44 -0.02 -3.53
CA LEU A 232 -18.58 0.86 -3.24
C LEU A 232 -18.41 1.64 -1.94
N ALA A 233 -17.90 0.98 -0.89
CA ALA A 233 -17.58 1.62 0.37
C ALA A 233 -16.54 2.73 0.20
N SER A 234 -15.49 2.48 -0.55
CA SER A 234 -14.42 3.43 -0.80
C SER A 234 -14.90 4.63 -1.65
N ILE A 235 -15.62 4.38 -2.72
CA ILE A 235 -16.24 5.43 -3.55
C ILE A 235 -17.18 6.27 -2.69
N GLY A 236 -18.06 5.63 -1.92
CA GLY A 236 -19.04 6.32 -1.08
C GLY A 236 -18.40 7.26 -0.06
N THR A 237 -17.39 6.80 0.67
CA THR A 237 -16.65 7.66 1.62
C THR A 237 -15.95 8.84 0.94
N THR A 238 -15.43 8.64 -0.25
CA THR A 238 -14.67 9.66 -0.97
C THR A 238 -15.58 10.73 -1.56
N VAL A 239 -16.67 10.33 -2.22
CA VAL A 239 -17.67 11.24 -2.80
C VAL A 239 -18.31 12.09 -1.70
N GLN A 240 -18.67 11.49 -0.57
CA GLN A 240 -19.26 12.20 0.56
C GLN A 240 -18.33 13.29 1.13
N LYS A 241 -17.02 13.04 1.19
CA LYS A 241 -16.04 14.05 1.65
C LYS A 241 -15.87 15.20 0.65
N THR A 242 -15.97 14.91 -0.63
CA THR A 242 -15.87 15.93 -1.69
C THR A 242 -17.09 16.85 -1.70
N ALA A 243 -18.28 16.30 -1.38
CA ALA A 243 -19.55 17.05 -1.33
C ALA A 243 -19.72 17.95 -0.08
N SER A 244 -18.83 17.83 0.91
CA SER A 244 -18.89 18.65 2.13
C SER A 244 -17.76 19.69 2.10
N PRO A 245 -18.03 20.96 1.74
CA PRO A 245 -17.02 22.01 1.82
C PRO A 245 -16.64 22.18 3.29
N THR A 246 -15.34 22.11 3.57
CA THR A 246 -14.81 22.51 4.87
C THR A 246 -15.18 23.99 5.07
N PRO A 247 -15.82 24.40 6.19
CA PRO A 247 -15.96 25.82 6.49
C PRO A 247 -14.55 26.42 6.55
N LEU A 248 -14.33 27.45 5.76
CA LEU A 248 -13.15 28.29 5.86
C LEU A 248 -13.21 28.96 7.23
N GLY A 249 -12.42 28.45 8.18
CA GLY A 249 -12.12 29.07 9.46
C GLY A 249 -10.75 29.74 9.39
#